data_db7fb7186ee57d20e5b0d38b23d8fb87
#
_entry.id   db7fb7186ee57d20e5b0d38b23d8fb87
#
_cell.length_a   1.000
_cell.length_b   1.000
_cell.length_c   1.000
_cell.angle_alpha   90.00
_cell.angle_beta   90.00
_cell.angle_gamma   90.00
#
_symmetry.space_group_name_H-M   'P 1'
#
loop_
_entity.id
_entity.type
_entity.pdbx_description
1 polymer ?
#
loop_
_entity_poly.entity_id
_entity_poly.type
_entity_poly.pdbx_seq_one_letter_code
_entity_poly.pdbx_strand_id
1 'polypeptide(L)'
;MFRTDREHWIKGMQDEWNELNSMNAWTLTDLPPGKNCITCKWVFHIKRDGQGNIEKHRARIVARGFQQVHEIDFDQTFAPVVRIESIRHLFALAALYRLEVLHIDFKNAFINGESDLELYITQPRGFEDKRYPNKVLRLNKSLYGLRQAPRIWYLLVSSCLKKLGFRPLKSDPCIYRNDHGVVIGLYVDDLLVFGPTTESVNKVYADLSKFGLVMTNKGFPQTFLGLNIIRDPSDGSITINQCGKIDKLLSDVKMTNLRPVKTPLDPSLPLTKHRPEEKA
;
A
#
# COMPACT_ATOMS: atom_id res chain seq x y z
N MET A 1 14.35 -12.58 26.66
CA MET A 1 15.42 -12.03 25.82
C MET A 1 15.10 -10.59 25.54
N PHE A 2 15.79 -9.63 26.14
CA PHE A 2 15.56 -8.20 25.91
C PHE A 2 16.17 -7.88 24.54
N ARG A 3 15.33 -7.47 23.58
CA ARG A 3 15.81 -7.01 22.27
C ARG A 3 16.53 -5.68 22.45
N THR A 4 17.68 -5.54 21.84
CA THR A 4 18.49 -4.30 21.81
C THR A 4 17.78 -3.13 21.11
N ASP A 5 16.71 -3.41 20.34
CA ASP A 5 15.91 -2.45 19.59
C ASP A 5 14.58 -2.04 20.26
N ARG A 6 14.38 -2.40 21.55
CA ARG A 6 13.14 -2.16 22.30
C ARG A 6 12.70 -0.67 22.29
N GLU A 7 13.64 0.22 22.51
CA GLU A 7 13.35 1.67 22.58
C GLU A 7 12.87 2.23 21.23
N HIS A 8 13.46 1.73 20.14
CA HIS A 8 13.03 2.11 18.79
C HIS A 8 11.59 1.66 18.49
N TRP A 9 11.18 0.49 18.98
CA TRP A 9 9.82 0.00 18.85
C TRP A 9 8.83 0.79 19.72
N ILE A 10 9.18 1.13 20.95
CA ILE A 10 8.35 1.98 21.82
C ILE A 10 8.14 3.33 21.16
N LYS A 11 9.21 3.94 20.64
CA LYS A 11 9.11 5.19 19.88
C LYS A 11 8.19 5.04 18.66
N GLY A 12 8.36 3.99 17.86
CA GLY A 12 7.50 3.74 16.71
C GLY A 12 6.02 3.56 17.06
N MET A 13 5.72 2.92 18.20
CA MET A 13 4.36 2.80 18.73
C MET A 13 3.80 4.15 19.18
N GLN A 14 4.61 4.97 19.86
CA GLN A 14 4.19 6.30 20.31
C GLN A 14 3.93 7.25 19.12
N ASP A 15 4.79 7.18 18.10
CA ASP A 15 4.62 7.97 16.88
C ASP A 15 3.29 7.63 16.19
N GLU A 16 3.00 6.34 16.02
CA GLU A 16 1.74 5.87 15.40
C GLU A 16 0.51 6.29 16.23
N TRP A 17 0.57 6.10 17.57
CA TRP A 17 -0.51 6.50 18.46
C TRP A 17 -0.80 7.99 18.38
N ASN A 18 0.24 8.83 18.43
CA ASN A 18 0.12 10.27 18.36
C ASN A 18 -0.44 10.74 17.01
N GLU A 19 0.03 10.11 15.91
CA GLU A 19 -0.42 10.41 14.55
C GLU A 19 -1.92 10.12 14.39
N LEU A 20 -2.38 8.93 14.82
CA LEU A 20 -3.77 8.54 14.75
C LEU A 20 -4.67 9.45 15.60
N ASN A 21 -4.24 9.82 16.80
CA ASN A 21 -4.99 10.78 17.64
C ASN A 21 -5.04 12.18 17.00
N SER A 22 -3.96 12.67 16.40
CA SER A 22 -3.95 13.97 15.71
C SER A 22 -4.91 14.01 14.53
N MET A 23 -5.16 12.85 13.89
CA MET A 23 -6.12 12.70 12.80
C MET A 23 -7.56 12.46 13.29
N ASN A 24 -7.82 12.48 14.60
CA ASN A 24 -9.12 12.14 15.19
C ASN A 24 -9.64 10.78 14.73
N ALA A 25 -8.76 9.78 14.68
CA ALA A 25 -9.09 8.44 14.15
C ALA A 25 -10.21 7.76 14.93
N TRP A 26 -10.39 8.11 16.22
CA TRP A 26 -11.37 7.52 17.12
C TRP A 26 -11.80 8.45 18.25
N THR A 27 -12.83 8.03 18.96
CA THR A 27 -13.34 8.65 20.20
C THR A 27 -13.44 7.58 21.29
N LEU A 28 -12.90 7.85 22.49
CA LEU A 28 -13.01 6.94 23.62
C LEU A 28 -14.45 6.98 24.17
N THR A 29 -15.11 5.83 24.27
CA THR A 29 -16.52 5.72 24.69
C THR A 29 -16.82 4.39 25.37
N ASP A 30 -17.97 4.28 25.99
CA ASP A 30 -18.49 2.99 26.44
C ASP A 30 -19.01 2.21 25.24
N LEU A 31 -18.90 0.86 25.30
CA LEU A 31 -19.46 0.02 24.24
C LEU A 31 -20.99 0.00 24.37
N PRO A 32 -21.74 0.46 23.35
CA PRO A 32 -23.20 0.42 23.42
C PRO A 32 -23.74 -1.03 23.46
N PRO A 33 -24.86 -1.25 24.14
CA PRO A 33 -25.49 -2.58 24.21
C PRO A 33 -25.73 -3.16 22.80
N GLY A 34 -25.37 -4.43 22.62
CA GLY A 34 -25.57 -5.17 21.36
C GLY A 34 -24.56 -4.86 20.25
N LYS A 35 -23.60 -3.94 20.48
CA LYS A 35 -22.53 -3.67 19.51
C LYS A 35 -21.37 -4.64 19.67
N ASN A 36 -20.76 -5.00 18.51
CA ASN A 36 -19.55 -5.80 18.47
C ASN A 36 -18.30 -4.92 18.72
N CYS A 37 -17.34 -5.44 19.47
CA CYS A 37 -16.06 -4.78 19.66
C CYS A 37 -14.95 -5.64 19.01
N ILE A 38 -14.33 -5.10 17.97
CA ILE A 38 -13.25 -5.75 17.23
C ILE A 38 -11.94 -5.54 18.00
N THR A 39 -11.12 -6.56 18.14
CA THR A 39 -9.81 -6.41 18.76
C THR A 39 -8.81 -5.80 17.77
N CYS A 40 -7.80 -5.12 18.29
CA CYS A 40 -6.68 -4.64 17.48
C CYS A 40 -5.36 -5.27 17.92
N LYS A 41 -4.32 -5.11 17.09
CA LYS A 41 -2.96 -5.56 17.40
C LYS A 41 -1.93 -4.59 16.86
N TRP A 42 -0.75 -4.61 17.45
CA TRP A 42 0.43 -3.98 16.87
C TRP A 42 1.04 -4.87 15.80
N VAL A 43 1.39 -4.28 14.67
CA VAL A 43 2.17 -4.90 13.59
C VAL A 43 3.46 -4.10 13.43
N PHE A 44 4.58 -4.82 13.53
CA PHE A 44 5.92 -4.24 13.49
C PHE A 44 6.61 -4.56 12.18
N HIS A 45 7.21 -3.54 11.57
CA HIS A 45 7.94 -3.67 10.32
C HIS A 45 9.21 -2.82 10.35
N ILE A 46 10.35 -3.42 9.99
CA ILE A 46 11.61 -2.70 9.81
C ILE A 46 11.69 -2.22 8.37
N LYS A 47 11.66 -0.89 8.18
CA LYS A 47 11.92 -0.29 6.87
C LYS A 47 13.42 -0.18 6.69
N ARG A 48 13.91 -0.63 5.52
CA ARG A 48 15.32 -0.57 5.15
C ARG A 48 15.48 0.33 3.92
N ASP A 49 16.62 1.00 3.84
CA ASP A 49 17.03 1.75 2.65
C ASP A 49 17.46 0.81 1.50
N GLY A 50 17.81 1.38 0.35
CA GLY A 50 18.29 0.63 -0.81
C GLY A 50 19.63 -0.08 -0.60
N GLN A 51 20.34 0.22 0.50
CA GLN A 51 21.61 -0.39 0.90
C GLN A 51 21.42 -1.48 1.97
N GLY A 52 20.18 -1.68 2.44
CA GLY A 52 19.84 -2.68 3.46
C GLY A 52 19.96 -2.19 4.91
N ASN A 53 20.35 -0.93 5.16
CA ASN A 53 20.41 -0.34 6.49
C ASN A 53 19.01 -0.09 7.04
N ILE A 54 18.85 -0.14 8.36
CA ILE A 54 17.58 0.15 9.01
C ILE A 54 17.30 1.65 8.92
N GLU A 55 16.28 2.02 8.15
CA GLU A 55 15.81 3.40 8.02
C GLU A 55 14.84 3.76 9.16
N LYS A 56 13.89 2.87 9.46
CA LYS A 56 12.85 3.14 10.46
C LYS A 56 12.26 1.85 11.03
N HIS A 57 12.00 1.86 12.35
CA HIS A 57 11.14 0.89 13.02
C HIS A 57 9.70 1.40 12.94
N ARG A 58 8.87 0.77 12.12
CA ARG A 58 7.48 1.15 11.90
C ARG A 58 6.55 0.24 12.69
N ALA A 59 5.77 0.82 13.61
CA ALA A 59 4.66 0.13 14.26
C ALA A 59 3.35 0.62 13.65
N ARG A 60 2.35 -0.26 13.55
CA ARG A 60 0.99 0.08 13.10
C ARG A 60 -0.05 -0.56 14.01
N ILE A 61 -1.10 0.18 14.34
CA ILE A 61 -2.30 -0.36 14.94
C ILE A 61 -3.17 -0.93 13.82
N VAL A 62 -3.49 -2.24 13.92
CA VAL A 62 -4.24 -2.96 12.89
C VAL A 62 -5.46 -3.62 13.52
N ALA A 63 -6.65 -3.30 13.05
CA ALA A 63 -7.88 -3.98 13.46
C ALA A 63 -7.88 -5.44 12.97
N ARG A 64 -8.44 -6.34 13.75
CA ARG A 64 -8.62 -7.74 13.34
C ARG A 64 -9.90 -7.89 12.53
N GLY A 65 -9.91 -7.40 11.31
CA GLY A 65 -11.08 -7.37 10.44
C GLY A 65 -11.72 -8.73 10.16
N PHE A 66 -11.03 -9.85 10.44
CA PHE A 66 -11.64 -11.18 10.37
C PHE A 66 -12.70 -11.41 11.45
N GLN A 67 -12.75 -10.56 12.49
CA GLN A 67 -13.79 -10.59 13.52
C GLN A 67 -15.05 -9.79 13.13
N GLN A 68 -14.97 -9.02 12.03
CA GLN A 68 -16.11 -8.29 11.50
C GLN A 68 -17.18 -9.25 10.96
N VAL A 69 -18.44 -8.94 11.27
CA VAL A 69 -19.60 -9.68 10.80
C VAL A 69 -20.19 -8.96 9.58
N HIS A 70 -20.41 -9.70 8.49
CA HIS A 70 -21.05 -9.15 7.28
C HIS A 70 -22.45 -8.65 7.58
N GLU A 71 -22.87 -7.57 6.93
CA GLU A 71 -24.16 -6.87 7.14
C GLU A 71 -24.31 -6.14 8.49
N ILE A 72 -23.37 -6.33 9.42
CA ILE A 72 -23.32 -5.60 10.70
C ILE A 72 -22.15 -4.62 10.74
N ASP A 73 -20.93 -5.12 10.49
CA ASP A 73 -19.69 -4.36 10.60
C ASP A 73 -19.15 -3.93 9.24
N PHE A 74 -19.61 -4.51 8.15
CA PHE A 74 -19.28 -4.15 6.77
C PHE A 74 -20.32 -4.75 5.80
N ASP A 75 -20.47 -4.09 4.64
CA ASP A 75 -21.28 -4.59 3.52
C ASP A 75 -20.36 -4.90 2.33
N GLN A 76 -19.81 -3.89 1.68
CA GLN A 76 -18.98 -4.03 0.50
C GLN A 76 -17.50 -3.83 0.82
N THR A 77 -16.66 -4.72 0.31
CA THR A 77 -15.22 -4.68 0.57
C THR A 77 -14.38 -4.54 -0.69
N PHE A 78 -14.96 -4.77 -1.87
CA PHE A 78 -14.22 -4.76 -3.12
C PHE A 78 -13.64 -3.37 -3.42
N ALA A 79 -12.33 -3.34 -3.61
CA ALA A 79 -11.59 -2.20 -4.14
C ALA A 79 -10.76 -2.68 -5.34
N PRO A 80 -10.93 -2.09 -6.52
CA PRO A 80 -10.09 -2.43 -7.64
C PRO A 80 -8.64 -1.97 -7.38
N VAL A 81 -7.70 -2.66 -7.98
CA VAL A 81 -6.30 -2.24 -8.08
C VAL A 81 -5.89 -2.24 -9.54
N VAL A 82 -4.99 -1.32 -9.93
CA VAL A 82 -4.50 -1.26 -11.31
C VAL A 82 -3.79 -2.57 -11.67
N ARG A 83 -4.02 -3.04 -12.89
CA ARG A 83 -3.38 -4.25 -13.41
C ARG A 83 -1.93 -3.96 -13.79
N ILE A 84 -1.06 -4.95 -13.57
CA ILE A 84 0.36 -4.81 -13.91
C ILE A 84 0.57 -4.57 -15.41
N GLU A 85 -0.28 -5.18 -16.25
CA GLU A 85 -0.27 -5.01 -17.70
C GLU A 85 -0.60 -3.56 -18.08
N SER A 86 -1.58 -2.94 -17.41
CA SER A 86 -1.92 -1.52 -17.60
C SER A 86 -0.74 -0.61 -17.28
N ILE A 87 -0.04 -0.88 -16.18
CA ILE A 87 1.17 -0.12 -15.79
C ILE A 87 2.29 -0.28 -16.82
N ARG A 88 2.56 -1.51 -17.27
CA ARG A 88 3.57 -1.76 -18.31
C ARG A 88 3.22 -1.03 -19.61
N HIS A 89 1.94 -1.03 -19.98
CA HIS A 89 1.45 -0.30 -21.15
C HIS A 89 1.64 1.22 -21.01
N LEU A 90 1.36 1.80 -19.83
CA LEU A 90 1.58 3.22 -19.57
C LEU A 90 3.05 3.60 -19.66
N PHE A 91 3.97 2.77 -19.18
CA PHE A 91 5.41 3.02 -19.36
C PHE A 91 5.84 2.90 -20.82
N ALA A 92 5.28 1.97 -21.60
CA ALA A 92 5.54 1.90 -23.04
C ALA A 92 5.08 3.17 -23.76
N LEU A 93 3.89 3.69 -23.42
CA LEU A 93 3.41 4.96 -23.95
C LEU A 93 4.27 6.14 -23.48
N ALA A 94 4.75 6.12 -22.22
CA ALA A 94 5.64 7.15 -21.70
C ALA A 94 6.99 7.19 -22.47
N ALA A 95 7.55 6.04 -22.82
CA ALA A 95 8.74 5.98 -23.65
C ALA A 95 8.45 6.47 -25.08
N LEU A 96 7.36 6.00 -25.69
CA LEU A 96 6.99 6.35 -27.08
C LEU A 96 6.71 7.85 -27.26
N TYR A 97 5.97 8.45 -26.33
CA TYR A 97 5.55 9.87 -26.41
C TYR A 97 6.42 10.79 -25.56
N ARG A 98 7.51 10.29 -24.96
CA ARG A 98 8.39 11.03 -24.06
C ARG A 98 7.66 11.73 -22.92
N LEU A 99 6.67 11.03 -22.32
CA LEU A 99 5.90 11.61 -21.23
C LEU A 99 6.75 11.72 -19.96
N GLU A 100 6.47 12.75 -19.19
CA GLU A 100 6.94 12.85 -17.82
C GLU A 100 6.19 11.88 -16.91
N VAL A 101 6.88 11.31 -15.94
CA VAL A 101 6.32 10.34 -14.99
C VAL A 101 6.62 10.78 -13.57
N LEU A 102 5.58 10.90 -12.76
CA LEU A 102 5.68 11.24 -11.34
C LEU A 102 5.08 10.13 -10.48
N HIS A 103 5.85 9.68 -9.50
CA HIS A 103 5.37 8.76 -8.46
C HIS A 103 4.99 9.55 -7.20
N ILE A 104 3.76 9.38 -6.76
CA ILE A 104 3.21 9.98 -5.54
C ILE A 104 2.85 8.85 -4.58
N ASP A 105 3.26 8.97 -3.32
CA ASP A 105 2.96 8.03 -2.24
C ASP A 105 2.06 8.73 -1.21
N PHE A 106 0.88 8.16 -0.95
CA PHE A 106 -0.04 8.66 0.06
C PHE A 106 0.36 8.16 1.44
N LYS A 107 0.49 9.07 2.39
CA LYS A 107 0.70 8.68 3.78
C LYS A 107 -0.63 8.29 4.41
N ASN A 108 -0.59 7.17 5.15
CA ASN A 108 -1.73 6.70 5.94
C ASN A 108 -3.05 6.61 5.15
N ALA A 109 -2.99 6.09 3.94
CA ALA A 109 -4.08 6.08 2.96
C ALA A 109 -5.44 5.71 3.59
N PHE A 110 -5.53 4.59 4.30
CA PHE A 110 -6.81 4.12 4.86
C PHE A 110 -7.41 5.05 5.92
N ILE A 111 -6.58 5.76 6.68
CA ILE A 111 -7.03 6.64 7.78
C ILE A 111 -7.55 7.99 7.25
N ASN A 112 -7.27 8.33 6.00
CA ASN A 112 -7.87 9.52 5.38
C ASN A 112 -9.37 9.37 5.12
N GLY A 113 -9.88 8.13 4.97
CA GLY A 113 -11.28 7.85 4.77
C GLY A 113 -12.08 7.88 6.07
N GLU A 114 -13.27 8.45 6.05
CA GLU A 114 -14.20 8.38 7.18
C GLU A 114 -14.77 6.96 7.30
N SER A 115 -15.04 6.52 8.54
CA SER A 115 -15.73 5.24 8.74
C SER A 115 -17.15 5.34 8.21
N ASP A 116 -17.56 4.43 7.36
CA ASP A 116 -18.90 4.35 6.77
C ASP A 116 -19.92 3.71 7.72
N LEU A 117 -19.44 3.02 8.76
CA LEU A 117 -20.24 2.34 9.76
C LEU A 117 -19.75 2.66 11.18
N GLU A 118 -20.63 2.47 12.14
CA GLU A 118 -20.33 2.64 13.55
C GLU A 118 -19.56 1.42 14.07
N LEU A 119 -18.23 1.52 14.12
CA LEU A 119 -17.34 0.44 14.52
C LEU A 119 -16.62 0.77 15.82
N TYR A 120 -16.38 -0.26 16.62
CA TYR A 120 -15.69 -0.18 17.89
C TYR A 120 -14.51 -1.12 17.92
N ILE A 121 -13.36 -0.64 18.41
CA ILE A 121 -12.18 -1.47 18.63
C ILE A 121 -11.73 -1.38 20.08
N THR A 122 -11.05 -2.43 20.55
CA THR A 122 -10.40 -2.40 21.86
C THR A 122 -9.30 -1.36 21.89
N GLN A 123 -9.00 -0.80 23.04
CA GLN A 123 -7.82 0.03 23.20
C GLN A 123 -6.56 -0.80 22.88
N PRO A 124 -5.56 -0.23 22.17
CA PRO A 124 -4.34 -0.94 21.82
C PRO A 124 -3.52 -1.28 23.07
N ARG A 125 -3.00 -2.50 23.12
CA ARG A 125 -2.19 -2.96 24.26
C ARG A 125 -1.02 -2.02 24.54
N GLY A 126 -0.92 -1.55 25.80
CA GLY A 126 0.11 -0.62 26.27
C GLY A 126 -0.23 0.85 26.09
N PHE A 127 -1.41 1.16 25.52
CA PHE A 127 -1.93 2.52 25.32
C PHE A 127 -3.35 2.67 25.86
N GLU A 128 -3.74 1.80 26.79
CA GLU A 128 -5.04 1.87 27.44
C GLU A 128 -5.11 3.10 28.38
N ASP A 129 -6.22 3.82 28.35
CA ASP A 129 -6.45 4.91 29.32
C ASP A 129 -6.62 4.32 30.72
N LYS A 130 -5.70 4.63 31.60
CA LYS A 130 -5.68 4.12 32.99
C LYS A 130 -6.92 4.51 33.80
N ARG A 131 -7.61 5.60 33.46
CA ARG A 131 -8.84 6.05 34.12
C ARG A 131 -10.06 5.32 33.61
N TYR A 132 -10.00 4.83 32.37
CA TYR A 132 -11.13 4.20 31.68
C TYR A 132 -10.70 2.91 30.95
N PRO A 133 -10.14 1.91 31.66
CA PRO A 133 -9.56 0.73 31.05
C PRO A 133 -10.59 -0.14 30.32
N ASN A 134 -11.88 -0.05 30.67
CA ASN A 134 -12.97 -0.82 30.08
C ASN A 134 -13.63 -0.14 28.88
N LYS A 135 -13.29 1.14 28.60
CA LYS A 135 -13.83 1.84 27.43
C LYS A 135 -13.19 1.34 26.15
N VAL A 136 -13.90 1.55 25.05
CA VAL A 136 -13.49 1.18 23.70
C VAL A 136 -13.28 2.42 22.84
N LEU A 137 -12.64 2.25 21.70
CA LEU A 137 -12.43 3.29 20.72
C LEU A 137 -13.49 3.16 19.62
N ARG A 138 -14.41 4.10 19.53
CA ARG A 138 -15.30 4.25 18.38
C ARG A 138 -14.52 4.85 17.23
N LEU A 139 -14.49 4.16 16.09
CA LEU A 139 -13.76 4.62 14.92
C LEU A 139 -14.50 5.76 14.22
N ASN A 140 -13.83 6.91 14.06
CA ASN A 140 -14.26 8.04 13.24
C ASN A 140 -13.69 7.92 11.82
N LYS A 141 -12.53 7.27 11.69
CA LYS A 141 -11.82 7.04 10.44
C LYS A 141 -11.66 5.55 10.18
N SER A 142 -11.50 5.19 8.91
CA SER A 142 -11.11 3.84 8.54
C SER A 142 -9.74 3.49 9.11
N LEU A 143 -9.47 2.21 9.37
CA LEU A 143 -8.23 1.77 9.98
C LEU A 143 -7.64 0.57 9.21
N TYR A 144 -6.32 0.44 9.25
CA TYR A 144 -5.65 -0.75 8.72
C TYR A 144 -6.25 -2.03 9.32
N GLY A 145 -6.49 -3.01 8.45
CA GLY A 145 -7.03 -4.31 8.84
C GLY A 145 -8.55 -4.44 8.81
N LEU A 146 -9.31 -3.35 8.69
CA LEU A 146 -10.74 -3.42 8.40
C LEU A 146 -10.98 -3.92 6.98
N ARG A 147 -12.02 -4.73 6.78
CA ARG A 147 -12.35 -5.33 5.48
C ARG A 147 -12.71 -4.29 4.43
N GLN A 148 -13.44 -3.22 4.80
CA GLN A 148 -13.86 -2.14 3.90
C GLN A 148 -12.83 -1.03 3.72
N ALA A 149 -11.75 -0.98 4.51
CA ALA A 149 -10.75 0.10 4.44
C ALA A 149 -10.20 0.35 3.03
N PRO A 150 -9.83 -0.67 2.23
CA PRO A 150 -9.38 -0.46 0.86
C PRO A 150 -10.44 0.20 -0.03
N ARG A 151 -11.72 -0.18 0.15
CA ARG A 151 -12.83 0.39 -0.61
C ARG A 151 -13.09 1.86 -0.25
N ILE A 152 -13.13 2.17 1.04
CA ILE A 152 -13.32 3.55 1.53
C ILE A 152 -12.23 4.45 0.96
N TRP A 153 -10.98 4.01 1.02
CA TRP A 153 -9.85 4.74 0.46
C TRP A 153 -9.95 4.92 -1.06
N TYR A 154 -10.22 3.84 -1.80
CA TYR A 154 -10.40 3.91 -3.24
C TYR A 154 -11.48 4.91 -3.65
N LEU A 155 -12.63 4.89 -2.96
CA LEU A 155 -13.74 5.81 -3.25
C LEU A 155 -13.36 7.27 -2.96
N LEU A 156 -12.62 7.53 -1.87
CA LEU A 156 -12.12 8.85 -1.54
C LEU A 156 -11.21 9.39 -2.64
N VAL A 157 -10.15 8.66 -3.01
CA VAL A 157 -9.20 9.09 -4.04
C VAL A 157 -9.90 9.23 -5.41
N SER A 158 -10.75 8.26 -5.77
CA SER A 158 -11.55 8.32 -6.98
C SER A 158 -12.42 9.57 -7.04
N SER A 159 -13.04 9.96 -5.93
CA SER A 159 -13.82 11.19 -5.82
C SER A 159 -12.96 12.45 -6.03
N CYS A 160 -11.78 12.50 -5.39
CA CYS A 160 -10.83 13.61 -5.57
C CYS A 160 -10.39 13.72 -7.04
N LEU A 161 -10.01 12.62 -7.67
CA LEU A 161 -9.60 12.60 -9.08
C LEU A 161 -10.74 13.04 -10.02
N LYS A 162 -11.97 12.59 -9.76
CA LYS A 162 -13.15 13.02 -10.55
C LYS A 162 -13.42 14.51 -10.42
N LYS A 163 -13.29 15.09 -9.21
CA LYS A 163 -13.41 16.55 -8.99
C LYS A 163 -12.35 17.34 -9.73
N LEU A 164 -11.16 16.74 -9.98
CA LEU A 164 -10.10 17.33 -10.80
C LEU A 164 -10.27 17.09 -12.30
N GLY A 165 -11.42 16.55 -12.74
CA GLY A 165 -11.74 16.31 -14.15
C GLY A 165 -11.18 15.01 -14.73
N PHE A 166 -10.66 14.12 -13.89
CA PHE A 166 -10.22 12.81 -14.35
C PHE A 166 -11.38 11.82 -14.45
N ARG A 167 -11.35 10.98 -15.47
CA ARG A 167 -12.35 9.93 -15.71
C ARG A 167 -11.69 8.57 -15.73
N PRO A 168 -12.21 7.55 -15.00
CA PRO A 168 -11.67 6.20 -15.04
C PRO A 168 -11.92 5.56 -16.40
N LEU A 169 -11.02 4.69 -16.84
CA LEU A 169 -11.20 3.88 -18.05
C LEU A 169 -12.16 2.71 -17.77
N LYS A 170 -12.92 2.32 -18.80
CA LYS A 170 -13.80 1.13 -18.73
C LYS A 170 -13.01 -0.18 -18.61
N SER A 171 -11.84 -0.25 -19.25
CA SER A 171 -10.98 -1.44 -19.26
C SER A 171 -10.25 -1.68 -17.94
N ASP A 172 -9.90 -0.59 -17.21
CA ASP A 172 -9.25 -0.63 -15.91
C ASP A 172 -9.71 0.57 -15.09
N PRO A 173 -10.56 0.40 -14.06
CA PRO A 173 -11.13 1.50 -13.28
C PRO A 173 -10.11 2.23 -12.40
N CYS A 174 -8.89 1.70 -12.27
CA CYS A 174 -7.77 2.34 -11.58
C CYS A 174 -6.87 3.16 -12.51
N ILE A 175 -7.16 3.20 -13.82
CA ILE A 175 -6.54 4.11 -14.76
C ILE A 175 -7.50 5.28 -15.01
N TYR A 176 -7.01 6.49 -14.76
CA TYR A 176 -7.77 7.72 -14.95
C TYR A 176 -7.11 8.57 -16.04
N ARG A 177 -7.91 9.27 -16.80
CA ARG A 177 -7.41 10.24 -17.79
C ARG A 177 -8.19 11.54 -17.71
N ASN A 178 -7.56 12.65 -18.09
CA ASN A 178 -8.22 13.93 -18.31
C ASN A 178 -8.14 14.34 -19.78
N ASP A 179 -8.75 15.48 -20.12
CA ASP A 179 -8.77 16.01 -21.49
C ASP A 179 -7.47 16.74 -21.86
N HIS A 180 -6.53 16.91 -20.92
CA HIS A 180 -5.22 17.55 -21.11
C HIS A 180 -4.10 16.54 -21.35
N GLY A 181 -4.41 15.27 -21.63
CA GLY A 181 -3.42 14.24 -21.94
C GLY A 181 -2.70 13.67 -20.72
N VAL A 182 -3.13 14.00 -19.49
CA VAL A 182 -2.59 13.39 -18.28
C VAL A 182 -3.32 12.08 -17.99
N VAL A 183 -2.54 11.03 -17.70
CA VAL A 183 -3.05 9.70 -17.33
C VAL A 183 -2.49 9.33 -15.95
N ILE A 184 -3.32 8.70 -15.13
CA ILE A 184 -2.99 8.31 -13.77
C ILE A 184 -3.27 6.82 -13.59
N GLY A 185 -2.31 6.10 -12.98
CA GLY A 185 -2.49 4.74 -12.49
C GLY A 185 -2.53 4.74 -10.95
N LEU A 186 -3.62 4.28 -10.36
CA LEU A 186 -3.83 4.20 -8.92
C LEU A 186 -3.61 2.77 -8.41
N TYR A 187 -2.65 2.58 -7.52
CA TYR A 187 -2.43 1.32 -6.82
C TYR A 187 -2.39 1.54 -5.32
N VAL A 188 -3.49 1.35 -4.65
CA VAL A 188 -3.66 1.52 -3.19
C VAL A 188 -3.08 2.86 -2.70
N ASP A 189 -1.89 2.87 -2.10
CA ASP A 189 -1.21 4.04 -1.54
C ASP A 189 -0.33 4.76 -2.58
N ASP A 190 -0.10 4.15 -3.75
CA ASP A 190 0.80 4.64 -4.78
C ASP A 190 0.03 5.17 -6.00
N LEU A 191 0.42 6.32 -6.50
CA LEU A 191 -0.12 6.94 -7.70
C LEU A 191 0.99 7.21 -8.70
N LEU A 192 0.85 6.71 -9.92
CA LEU A 192 1.71 7.07 -11.04
C LEU A 192 0.99 8.07 -11.95
N VAL A 193 1.59 9.22 -12.16
CA VAL A 193 1.07 10.28 -13.03
C VAL A 193 1.93 10.37 -14.27
N PHE A 194 1.32 10.26 -15.43
CA PHE A 194 1.94 10.36 -16.75
C PHE A 194 1.39 11.60 -17.45
N GLY A 195 2.25 12.48 -17.91
CA GLY A 195 1.81 13.73 -18.55
C GLY A 195 2.80 14.26 -19.59
N PRO A 196 2.37 15.16 -20.48
CA PRO A 196 3.21 15.69 -21.54
C PRO A 196 4.35 16.59 -21.03
N THR A 197 4.21 17.20 -19.85
CA THR A 197 5.22 18.10 -19.27
C THR A 197 5.35 17.91 -17.77
N THR A 198 6.50 18.32 -17.22
CA THR A 198 6.75 18.33 -15.77
C THR A 198 5.72 19.16 -15.00
N GLU A 199 5.29 20.29 -15.57
CA GLU A 199 4.24 21.15 -14.96
C GLU A 199 2.92 20.42 -14.86
N SER A 200 2.55 19.64 -15.89
CA SER A 200 1.28 18.91 -15.93
C SER A 200 1.21 17.83 -14.84
N VAL A 201 2.30 17.10 -14.60
CA VAL A 201 2.33 16.05 -13.56
C VAL A 201 2.44 16.67 -12.16
N ASN A 202 3.22 17.73 -11.96
CA ASN A 202 3.33 18.45 -10.69
C ASN A 202 2.02 19.16 -10.32
N LYS A 203 1.27 19.63 -11.29
CA LYS A 203 -0.08 20.21 -11.07
C LYS A 203 -1.01 19.20 -10.41
N VAL A 204 -0.98 17.93 -10.82
CA VAL A 204 -1.80 16.87 -10.19
C VAL A 204 -1.44 16.73 -8.70
N TYR A 205 -0.15 16.72 -8.36
CA TYR A 205 0.31 16.68 -6.97
C TYR A 205 -0.22 17.88 -6.18
N ALA A 206 -0.04 19.09 -6.71
CA ALA A 206 -0.49 20.33 -6.08
C ALA A 206 -2.02 20.38 -5.91
N ASP A 207 -2.77 19.91 -6.89
CA ASP A 207 -4.24 19.91 -6.84
C ASP A 207 -4.78 18.86 -5.87
N LEU A 208 -4.17 17.67 -5.80
CA LEU A 208 -4.53 16.64 -4.83
C LEU A 208 -4.23 17.08 -3.37
N SER A 209 -3.15 17.84 -3.15
CA SER A 209 -2.83 18.33 -1.79
C SER A 209 -3.90 19.27 -1.22
N LYS A 210 -4.67 19.96 -2.07
CA LYS A 210 -5.78 20.84 -1.67
C LYS A 210 -6.95 20.10 -1.01
N PHE A 211 -7.03 18.77 -1.20
CA PHE A 211 -8.03 17.93 -0.52
C PHE A 211 -7.60 17.50 0.90
N GLY A 212 -6.48 18.01 1.41
CA GLY A 212 -5.95 17.66 2.74
C GLY A 212 -5.24 16.30 2.78
N LEU A 213 -4.99 15.67 1.63
CA LEU A 213 -4.27 14.41 1.54
C LEU A 213 -2.77 14.64 1.74
N VAL A 214 -2.19 13.93 2.70
CA VAL A 214 -0.75 14.00 2.97
C VAL A 214 -0.04 13.03 2.02
N MET A 215 0.84 13.59 1.18
CA MET A 215 1.51 12.85 0.11
C MET A 215 3.01 13.16 0.08
N THR A 216 3.77 12.26 -0.51
CA THR A 216 5.19 12.43 -0.81
C THR A 216 5.40 12.34 -2.32
N ASN A 217 6.03 13.36 -2.90
CA ASN A 217 6.52 13.33 -4.27
C ASN A 217 7.83 12.54 -4.29
N LYS A 218 7.86 11.39 -4.96
CA LYS A 218 9.03 10.51 -5.10
C LYS A 218 9.79 10.72 -6.41
N GLY A 219 9.35 11.65 -7.24
CA GLY A 219 9.95 11.89 -8.57
C GLY A 219 9.67 10.76 -9.54
N PHE A 220 10.61 10.50 -10.47
CA PHE A 220 10.51 9.37 -11.38
C PHE A 220 10.63 8.04 -10.61
N PRO A 221 9.71 7.06 -10.82
CA PRO A 221 9.73 5.80 -10.10
C PRO A 221 10.94 4.95 -10.50
N GLN A 222 11.81 4.63 -9.56
CA GLN A 222 12.89 3.65 -9.78
C GLN A 222 12.38 2.22 -9.57
N THR A 223 11.37 2.06 -8.72
CA THR A 223 10.72 0.78 -8.46
C THR A 223 9.22 0.97 -8.32
N PHE A 224 8.42 0.06 -8.88
CA PHE A 224 6.97 0.05 -8.73
C PHE A 224 6.45 -1.38 -8.83
N LEU A 225 5.68 -1.84 -7.84
CA LEU A 225 5.11 -3.20 -7.77
C LEU A 225 6.12 -4.34 -8.00
N GLY A 226 7.36 -4.13 -7.55
CA GLY A 226 8.44 -5.10 -7.73
C GLY A 226 9.06 -5.13 -9.13
N LEU A 227 8.73 -4.14 -9.96
CA LEU A 227 9.44 -3.82 -11.19
C LEU A 227 10.53 -2.80 -10.91
N ASN A 228 11.73 -3.02 -11.41
CA ASN A 228 12.76 -1.98 -11.52
C ASN A 228 12.53 -1.20 -12.82
N ILE A 229 12.55 0.11 -12.74
CA ILE A 229 12.25 1.00 -13.86
C ILE A 229 13.43 1.94 -14.03
N ILE A 230 14.01 1.92 -15.20
CA ILE A 230 15.21 2.71 -15.54
C ILE A 230 14.88 3.52 -16.80
N ARG A 231 15.01 4.84 -16.71
CA ARG A 231 14.89 5.73 -17.87
C ARG A 231 16.28 6.12 -18.32
N ASP A 232 16.59 5.92 -19.59
CA ASP A 232 17.81 6.43 -20.19
C ASP A 232 17.60 7.93 -20.53
N PRO A 233 18.41 8.83 -19.96
CA PRO A 233 18.27 10.26 -20.22
C PRO A 233 18.69 10.65 -21.64
N SER A 234 19.46 9.83 -22.35
CA SER A 234 19.99 10.16 -23.66
C SER A 234 18.97 10.00 -24.77
N ASP A 235 18.15 8.93 -24.72
CA ASP A 235 17.16 8.63 -25.75
C ASP A 235 15.72 8.60 -25.22
N GLY A 236 15.53 8.63 -23.89
CA GLY A 236 14.23 8.58 -23.22
C GLY A 236 13.63 7.18 -23.16
N SER A 237 14.36 6.14 -23.53
CA SER A 237 13.90 4.75 -23.43
C SER A 237 13.67 4.36 -21.97
N ILE A 238 12.69 3.46 -21.74
CA ILE A 238 12.37 2.96 -20.40
C ILE A 238 12.54 1.45 -20.38
N THR A 239 13.49 1.00 -19.59
CA THR A 239 13.73 -0.42 -19.32
C THR A 239 12.99 -0.86 -18.06
N ILE A 240 12.23 -1.96 -18.16
CA ILE A 240 11.55 -2.57 -17.03
C ILE A 240 12.09 -3.99 -16.82
N ASN A 241 12.54 -4.30 -15.60
CA ASN A 241 13.02 -5.63 -15.24
C ASN A 241 12.63 -6.01 -13.81
N GLN A 242 12.91 -7.25 -13.42
CA GLN A 242 12.66 -7.79 -12.07
C GLN A 242 13.94 -8.36 -11.43
N CYS A 243 15.12 -7.89 -11.83
CA CYS A 243 16.40 -8.40 -11.34
C CYS A 243 16.45 -8.45 -9.81
N GLY A 244 16.13 -7.36 -9.12
CA GLY A 244 16.16 -7.33 -7.65
C GLY A 244 15.22 -8.34 -6.98
N LYS A 245 14.08 -8.66 -7.62
CA LYS A 245 13.15 -9.69 -7.11
C LYS A 245 13.71 -11.10 -7.35
N ILE A 246 14.34 -11.32 -8.49
CA ILE A 246 15.01 -12.59 -8.83
C ILE A 246 16.18 -12.83 -7.89
N ASP A 247 17.05 -11.82 -7.69
CA ASP A 247 18.20 -11.90 -6.80
C ASP A 247 17.78 -12.23 -5.37
N LYS A 248 16.71 -11.58 -4.89
CA LYS A 248 16.14 -11.88 -3.58
C LYS A 248 15.64 -13.32 -3.51
N LEU A 249 14.89 -13.79 -4.51
CA LEU A 249 14.40 -15.17 -4.55
C LEU A 249 15.57 -16.17 -4.50
N LEU A 250 16.60 -15.97 -5.33
CA LEU A 250 17.80 -16.81 -5.33
C LEU A 250 18.51 -16.82 -3.97
N SER A 251 18.58 -15.67 -3.31
CA SER A 251 19.13 -15.56 -1.96
C SER A 251 18.30 -16.33 -0.93
N ASP A 252 16.97 -16.16 -0.96
CA ASP A 252 16.05 -16.79 -0.01
C ASP A 252 16.12 -18.34 -0.09
N VAL A 253 16.31 -18.89 -1.30
CA VAL A 253 16.47 -20.32 -1.54
C VAL A 253 17.95 -20.77 -1.53
N LYS A 254 18.90 -19.88 -1.20
CA LYS A 254 20.36 -20.14 -1.15
C LYS A 254 20.95 -20.66 -2.49
N MET A 255 20.44 -20.14 -3.59
CA MET A 255 20.81 -20.56 -4.96
C MET A 255 21.60 -19.50 -5.73
N THR A 256 22.20 -18.51 -5.07
CA THR A 256 22.92 -17.38 -5.70
C THR A 256 24.15 -17.77 -6.53
N ASN A 257 24.80 -18.89 -6.18
CA ASN A 257 26.05 -19.34 -6.81
C ASN A 257 25.87 -20.56 -7.72
N LEU A 258 24.65 -20.88 -8.12
CA LEU A 258 24.40 -22.02 -8.99
C LEU A 258 24.73 -21.69 -10.45
N ARG A 259 25.20 -22.72 -11.18
CA ARG A 259 25.43 -22.61 -12.62
C ARG A 259 24.07 -22.51 -13.31
N PRO A 260 23.83 -21.46 -14.13
CA PRO A 260 22.58 -21.33 -14.86
C PRO A 260 22.43 -22.45 -15.92
N VAL A 261 21.22 -22.97 -16.03
CA VAL A 261 20.83 -23.94 -17.05
C VAL A 261 19.80 -23.32 -17.99
N LYS A 262 19.80 -23.75 -19.27
CA LYS A 262 18.91 -23.20 -20.31
C LYS A 262 17.48 -23.74 -20.24
N THR A 263 17.28 -24.89 -19.60
CA THR A 263 15.98 -25.57 -19.49
C THR A 263 15.54 -25.64 -18.03
N PRO A 264 14.24 -25.44 -17.72
CA PRO A 264 13.73 -25.53 -16.35
C PRO A 264 13.89 -26.92 -15.72
N LEU A 265 13.97 -27.95 -16.55
CA LEU A 265 14.12 -29.34 -16.13
C LEU A 265 15.05 -30.07 -17.09
N ASP A 266 15.83 -31.00 -16.57
CA ASP A 266 16.61 -31.92 -17.42
C ASP A 266 15.64 -32.89 -18.14
N PRO A 267 15.59 -32.90 -19.49
CA PRO A 267 14.68 -33.75 -20.22
C PRO A 267 14.95 -35.24 -20.00
N SER A 268 16.15 -35.60 -19.54
CA SER A 268 16.53 -36.99 -19.24
C SER A 268 16.02 -37.48 -17.89
N LEU A 269 15.56 -36.59 -16.99
CA LEU A 269 15.00 -36.97 -15.71
C LEU A 269 13.49 -37.20 -15.82
N PRO A 270 13.01 -38.46 -15.77
CA PRO A 270 11.58 -38.72 -15.79
C PRO A 270 10.92 -38.17 -14.52
N LEU A 271 9.89 -37.36 -14.68
CA LEU A 271 9.01 -36.96 -13.60
C LEU A 271 8.18 -38.18 -13.18
N THR A 272 8.64 -38.85 -12.12
CA THR A 272 7.88 -39.94 -11.53
C THR A 272 7.01 -39.41 -10.38
N LYS A 273 5.85 -40.03 -10.19
CA LYS A 273 4.98 -39.71 -9.05
C LYS A 273 5.76 -40.00 -7.77
N HIS A 274 5.78 -39.01 -6.85
CA HIS A 274 6.42 -39.16 -5.53
C HIS A 274 5.96 -40.45 -4.83
N ARG A 275 6.91 -41.22 -4.34
CA ARG A 275 6.62 -42.43 -3.55
C ARG A 275 6.61 -42.03 -2.07
N PRO A 276 5.69 -42.57 -1.25
CA PRO A 276 5.59 -42.23 0.19
C PRO A 276 6.87 -42.49 0.99
N GLU A 277 7.77 -43.31 0.46
CA GLU A 277 9.03 -43.71 1.09
C GLU A 277 10.21 -42.75 0.78
N GLU A 278 10.05 -41.86 -0.19
CA GLU A 278 11.07 -40.86 -0.51
C GLU A 278 10.91 -39.66 0.45
N LYS A 279 11.86 -39.53 1.40
CA LYS A 279 11.94 -38.36 2.27
C LYS A 279 12.30 -37.13 1.42
N ALA A 280 11.53 -36.04 1.59
CA ALA A 280 11.80 -34.74 0.99
C ALA A 280 13.15 -34.15 1.46
#